data_4cc307a923cf5ef30bdcf2ba7efe2fc6
#
_entry.id   4cc307a923cf5ef30bdcf2ba7efe2fc6
#
_cell.length_a   1.000
_cell.length_b   1.000
_cell.length_c   1.000
_cell.angle_alpha   90.00
_cell.angle_beta   90.00
_cell.angle_gamma   90.00
#
_symmetry.space_group_name_H-M   'P 1'
#
loop_
_entity.id
_entity.type
_entity.pdbx_description
1 polymer ?
#
loop_
_entity_poly.entity_id
_entity_poly.type
_entity_poly.pdbx_seq_one_letter_code
_entity_poly.pdbx_strand_id
1 'polypeptide(L)'
;MLINQFKNVFKKVRGMFISDGFKRLCRQFFWGFYSLLQAFLISCFILFNPLGLKNTSQEQSELVYLDVTASSFDARLDSAVVVLIDEYTIESHNLTYPVDYHSLARILRAINGYNPNSIFIDILQSYPHSNGFDYWANTLKRVGQNQPVFLAQDLDFDKSWRLNDPNNARHKLSQSAILTPVSWRGEPNRYPLTINHNGETYQTVAMSVYEEFCKTSDCQLFKSNEPHDEPMIVRWNNRYSDKQLDFLNVKDRCHSNQRSFIEAFGKHVVSTFQSKEELAELRVQCPPILTLSASEFLEESATDNQALRDVIKDRAVFIGYKLTGSSDLVTSPVHGQLDGVFFHAMAFVNLVSLDEDYWRSQNAIENCPIAKNCDFSRFDLYQALLQTIILGVSIYLKNHQLRDDSEVNAPSTGVFIIFVLFSVIVCAVVLNIQEATGPANWIALTSITLISVSMLIKPMLMRWTQQKLSKLSFGRSQNI
;
A
#
# COMPACT_ATOMS: atom_id res chain seq x y z
N MET A 1 -7.42 -38.72 -67.20
CA MET A 1 -7.75 -37.31 -67.02
C MET A 1 -7.55 -36.82 -65.56
N LEU A 2 -7.98 -37.57 -64.56
CA LEU A 2 -7.84 -37.25 -63.11
C LEU A 2 -6.38 -37.12 -62.60
N ILE A 3 -5.48 -38.00 -63.09
CA ILE A 3 -4.06 -38.03 -62.70
C ILE A 3 -3.31 -36.77 -63.15
N ASN A 4 -3.67 -36.18 -64.27
CA ASN A 4 -3.09 -34.93 -64.77
C ASN A 4 -3.62 -33.70 -63.99
N GLN A 5 -4.86 -33.73 -63.52
CA GLN A 5 -5.38 -32.72 -62.64
C GLN A 5 -4.70 -32.76 -61.28
N PHE A 6 -4.49 -33.93 -60.68
CA PHE A 6 -3.76 -34.07 -59.43
C PHE A 6 -2.29 -33.61 -59.56
N LYS A 7 -1.59 -33.94 -60.65
CA LYS A 7 -0.22 -33.45 -60.90
C LYS A 7 -0.18 -31.92 -61.01
N ASN A 8 -1.17 -31.31 -61.65
CA ASN A 8 -1.22 -29.84 -61.77
C ASN A 8 -1.56 -29.17 -60.44
N VAL A 9 -2.44 -29.75 -59.64
CA VAL A 9 -2.73 -29.24 -58.29
C VAL A 9 -1.49 -29.39 -57.39
N PHE A 10 -0.81 -30.55 -57.44
CA PHE A 10 0.44 -30.76 -56.67
C PHE A 10 1.56 -29.81 -57.11
N LYS A 11 1.69 -29.56 -58.44
CA LYS A 11 2.66 -28.60 -58.97
C LYS A 11 2.33 -27.16 -58.57
N LYS A 12 1.05 -26.79 -58.49
CA LYS A 12 0.55 -25.49 -58.06
C LYS A 12 0.73 -25.29 -56.54
N VAL A 13 0.45 -26.32 -55.75
CA VAL A 13 0.68 -26.34 -54.28
C VAL A 13 2.18 -26.30 -54.00
N ARG A 14 3.01 -27.09 -54.73
CA ARG A 14 4.47 -27.03 -54.58
C ARG A 14 5.05 -25.70 -55.03
N GLY A 15 4.49 -25.04 -56.07
CA GLY A 15 4.84 -23.69 -56.48
C GLY A 15 4.44 -22.62 -55.45
N MET A 16 3.33 -22.80 -54.76
CA MET A 16 2.89 -21.93 -53.67
C MET A 16 3.79 -22.06 -52.43
N PHE A 17 4.22 -23.28 -52.08
CA PHE A 17 5.20 -23.51 -51.00
C PHE A 17 6.63 -23.04 -51.36
N ILE A 18 6.95 -22.85 -52.64
CA ILE A 18 8.27 -22.40 -53.11
C ILE A 18 8.24 -20.86 -53.45
N SER A 19 7.05 -20.23 -53.37
CA SER A 19 6.97 -18.79 -53.65
C SER A 19 7.81 -18.02 -52.63
N ASP A 20 8.58 -17.05 -53.07
CA ASP A 20 9.42 -16.23 -52.16
C ASP A 20 8.59 -15.50 -51.13
N GLY A 21 7.31 -15.23 -51.43
CA GLY A 21 6.34 -14.70 -50.47
C GLY A 21 6.05 -15.63 -49.29
N PHE A 22 5.85 -16.95 -49.58
CA PHE A 22 5.62 -17.94 -48.53
C PHE A 22 6.86 -18.16 -47.64
N LYS A 23 8.06 -18.24 -48.26
CA LYS A 23 9.32 -18.30 -47.51
C LYS A 23 9.53 -17.06 -46.63
N ARG A 24 9.15 -15.87 -47.12
CA ARG A 24 9.23 -14.63 -46.38
C ARG A 24 8.25 -14.64 -45.20
N LEU A 25 7.01 -15.10 -45.40
CA LEU A 25 5.99 -15.27 -44.35
C LEU A 25 6.44 -16.28 -43.29
N CYS A 26 6.90 -17.47 -43.66
CA CYS A 26 7.39 -18.47 -42.72
C CYS A 26 8.59 -17.95 -41.90
N ARG A 27 9.46 -17.18 -42.53
CA ARG A 27 10.61 -16.58 -41.87
C ARG A 27 10.18 -15.50 -40.86
N GLN A 28 9.22 -14.65 -41.24
CA GLN A 28 8.66 -13.64 -40.32
C GLN A 28 7.97 -14.30 -39.13
N PHE A 29 7.18 -15.35 -39.39
CA PHE A 29 6.51 -16.11 -38.32
C PHE A 29 7.53 -16.76 -37.38
N PHE A 30 8.59 -17.39 -37.89
CA PHE A 30 9.64 -18.02 -37.10
C PHE A 30 10.35 -16.98 -36.20
N TRP A 31 10.68 -15.81 -36.75
CA TRP A 31 11.30 -14.73 -35.96
C TRP A 31 10.36 -14.12 -34.94
N GLY A 32 9.09 -13.99 -35.28
CA GLY A 32 8.07 -13.54 -34.31
C GLY A 32 7.94 -14.52 -33.15
N PHE A 33 7.84 -15.81 -33.44
CA PHE A 33 7.80 -16.88 -32.45
C PHE A 33 9.06 -16.92 -31.59
N TYR A 34 10.23 -16.80 -32.18
CA TYR A 34 11.51 -16.77 -31.45
C TYR A 34 11.61 -15.56 -30.51
N SER A 35 11.18 -14.40 -30.97
CA SER A 35 11.15 -13.18 -30.14
C SER A 35 10.17 -13.30 -28.96
N LEU A 36 8.99 -13.88 -29.19
CA LEU A 36 8.01 -14.18 -28.14
C LEU A 36 8.55 -15.22 -27.14
N LEU A 37 9.23 -16.25 -27.61
CA LEU A 37 9.83 -17.27 -26.74
C LEU A 37 10.91 -16.66 -25.85
N GLN A 38 11.78 -15.81 -26.38
CA GLN A 38 12.79 -15.09 -25.58
C GLN A 38 12.13 -14.19 -24.55
N ALA A 39 11.12 -13.42 -24.92
CA ALA A 39 10.37 -12.57 -24.02
C ALA A 39 9.68 -13.37 -22.91
N PHE A 40 9.07 -14.49 -23.27
CA PHE A 40 8.43 -15.40 -22.31
C PHE A 40 9.43 -15.96 -21.28
N LEU A 41 10.60 -16.41 -21.73
CA LEU A 41 11.65 -16.90 -20.82
C LEU A 41 12.13 -15.82 -19.85
N ILE A 42 12.29 -14.56 -20.33
CA ILE A 42 12.65 -13.42 -19.47
C ILE A 42 11.53 -13.13 -18.46
N SER A 43 10.28 -13.11 -18.91
CA SER A 43 9.13 -12.87 -18.03
C SER A 43 8.96 -13.98 -16.98
N CYS A 44 9.17 -15.25 -17.36
CA CYS A 44 9.21 -16.36 -16.41
C CYS A 44 10.34 -16.19 -15.38
N PHE A 45 11.54 -15.79 -15.81
CA PHE A 45 12.65 -15.54 -14.90
C PHE A 45 12.31 -14.45 -13.86
N ILE A 46 11.65 -13.38 -14.29
CA ILE A 46 11.18 -12.31 -13.39
C ILE A 46 10.08 -12.85 -12.47
N LEU A 47 9.13 -13.61 -12.98
CA LEU A 47 8.02 -14.17 -12.22
C LEU A 47 8.50 -15.09 -11.09
N PHE A 48 9.44 -15.99 -11.37
CA PHE A 48 10.01 -16.90 -10.38
C PHE A 48 10.96 -16.22 -9.38
N ASN A 49 11.33 -14.97 -9.64
CA ASN A 49 12.08 -14.10 -8.71
C ASN A 49 13.33 -14.74 -8.06
N PRO A 50 14.22 -15.42 -8.82
CA PRO A 50 15.34 -16.14 -8.24
C PRO A 50 16.35 -15.25 -7.51
N LEU A 51 16.31 -13.93 -7.74
CA LEU A 51 17.22 -12.95 -7.13
C LEU A 51 16.52 -12.09 -6.07
N GLY A 52 15.25 -12.33 -5.74
CA GLY A 52 14.50 -11.52 -4.77
C GLY A 52 14.12 -10.09 -5.24
N LEU A 53 14.48 -9.70 -6.46
CA LEU A 53 14.28 -8.34 -6.98
C LEU A 53 12.80 -7.97 -7.15
N LYS A 54 11.94 -8.97 -7.39
CA LYS A 54 10.50 -8.76 -7.52
C LYS A 54 9.91 -8.25 -6.21
N ASN A 55 10.21 -8.87 -5.08
CA ASN A 55 9.67 -8.49 -3.78
C ASN A 55 10.07 -7.07 -3.42
N THR A 56 11.34 -6.72 -3.58
CA THR A 56 11.82 -5.35 -3.34
C THR A 56 11.15 -4.34 -4.29
N SER A 57 10.99 -4.66 -5.57
CA SER A 57 10.33 -3.74 -6.51
C SER A 57 8.83 -3.63 -6.25
N GLN A 58 8.19 -4.68 -5.75
CA GLN A 58 6.77 -4.68 -5.38
C GLN A 58 6.53 -3.82 -4.14
N GLU A 59 7.33 -3.99 -3.09
CA GLU A 59 7.28 -3.18 -1.89
C GLU A 59 7.49 -1.69 -2.20
N GLN A 60 8.51 -1.36 -2.99
CA GLN A 60 8.75 0.02 -3.42
C GLN A 60 7.61 0.57 -4.30
N SER A 61 7.05 -0.26 -5.18
CA SER A 61 5.90 0.13 -6.01
C SER A 61 4.67 0.46 -5.16
N GLU A 62 4.42 -0.34 -4.12
CA GLU A 62 3.33 -0.14 -3.18
C GLU A 62 3.51 1.17 -2.40
N LEU A 63 4.69 1.39 -1.81
CA LEU A 63 4.98 2.60 -1.05
C LEU A 63 4.81 3.88 -1.89
N VAL A 64 5.36 3.89 -3.11
CA VAL A 64 5.23 5.03 -4.02
C VAL A 64 3.77 5.24 -4.44
N TYR A 65 3.05 4.16 -4.73
CA TYR A 65 1.65 4.25 -5.12
C TYR A 65 0.76 4.79 -3.99
N LEU A 66 0.98 4.34 -2.76
CA LEU A 66 0.29 4.84 -1.57
C LEU A 66 0.54 6.34 -1.35
N ASP A 67 1.77 6.82 -1.52
CA ASP A 67 2.08 8.25 -1.38
C ASP A 67 1.47 9.09 -2.51
N VAL A 68 1.61 8.64 -3.76
CA VAL A 68 1.09 9.36 -4.93
C VAL A 68 -0.44 9.44 -4.94
N THR A 69 -1.13 8.40 -4.46
CA THR A 69 -2.61 8.33 -4.41
C THR A 69 -3.19 8.86 -3.10
N ALA A 70 -2.36 9.28 -2.14
CA ALA A 70 -2.82 9.77 -0.84
C ALA A 70 -3.81 10.95 -0.95
N SER A 71 -3.65 11.84 -1.95
CA SER A 71 -4.54 12.98 -2.17
C SER A 71 -5.90 12.60 -2.72
N SER A 72 -6.02 11.45 -3.40
CA SER A 72 -7.28 10.95 -3.97
C SER A 72 -8.08 10.08 -3.01
N PHE A 73 -7.49 9.68 -1.88
CA PHE A 73 -8.19 8.89 -0.89
C PHE A 73 -9.15 9.76 -0.09
N ASP A 74 -10.45 9.57 -0.31
CA ASP A 74 -11.52 10.26 0.43
C ASP A 74 -11.78 9.54 1.76
N ALA A 75 -10.86 9.75 2.71
CA ALA A 75 -10.90 9.13 4.02
C ALA A 75 -11.92 9.83 4.93
N ARG A 76 -12.78 9.04 5.59
CA ARG A 76 -13.70 9.53 6.63
C ARG A 76 -12.95 9.78 7.95
N LEU A 77 -12.06 10.77 7.93
CA LEU A 77 -11.17 11.13 9.05
C LEU A 77 -11.94 11.55 10.30
N ASP A 78 -13.17 12.02 10.13
CA ASP A 78 -14.08 12.42 11.19
C ASP A 78 -14.67 11.22 11.97
N SER A 79 -14.43 9.99 11.54
CA SER A 79 -14.88 8.78 12.25
C SER A 79 -13.99 8.42 13.44
N ALA A 80 -12.77 8.94 13.51
CA ALA A 80 -11.78 8.60 14.53
C ALA A 80 -11.13 9.83 15.16
N VAL A 81 -10.66 9.67 16.40
CA VAL A 81 -9.81 10.63 17.13
C VAL A 81 -8.69 9.87 17.81
N VAL A 82 -7.47 10.39 17.73
CA VAL A 82 -6.32 9.87 18.46
C VAL A 82 -6.04 10.76 19.68
N VAL A 83 -5.91 10.15 20.84
CA VAL A 83 -5.51 10.84 22.09
C VAL A 83 -4.14 10.34 22.50
N LEU A 84 -3.17 11.25 22.54
CA LEU A 84 -1.78 10.91 22.85
C LEU A 84 -1.43 11.29 24.28
N ILE A 85 -0.92 10.32 25.02
CA ILE A 85 -0.21 10.57 26.27
C ILE A 85 1.22 10.95 25.86
N ASP A 86 1.44 12.23 25.69
CA ASP A 86 2.69 12.82 25.21
C ASP A 86 3.57 13.36 26.35
N GLU A 87 4.75 13.83 26.01
CA GLU A 87 5.69 14.42 26.98
C GLU A 87 5.08 15.64 27.69
N TYR A 88 4.29 16.43 26.97
CA TYR A 88 3.58 17.56 27.55
C TYR A 88 2.59 17.13 28.64
N THR A 89 1.85 16.03 28.39
CA THR A 89 0.95 15.44 29.40
C THR A 89 1.72 15.01 30.65
N ILE A 90 2.86 14.32 30.45
CA ILE A 90 3.69 13.83 31.56
C ILE A 90 4.20 15.01 32.40
N GLU A 91 4.78 16.00 31.73
CA GLU A 91 5.38 17.16 32.40
C GLU A 91 4.33 18.05 33.10
N SER A 92 3.28 18.47 32.37
CA SER A 92 2.29 19.42 32.87
C SER A 92 1.47 18.90 34.06
N HIS A 93 1.25 17.58 34.12
CA HIS A 93 0.50 16.94 35.21
C HIS A 93 1.38 16.16 36.19
N ASN A 94 2.71 16.29 36.06
CA ASN A 94 3.69 15.65 36.95
C ASN A 94 3.47 14.12 37.05
N LEU A 95 3.22 13.47 35.89
CA LEU A 95 3.01 12.04 35.79
C LEU A 95 4.34 11.30 35.65
N THR A 96 4.32 10.02 35.97
CA THR A 96 5.46 9.11 35.74
C THR A 96 5.21 8.23 34.51
N TYR A 97 6.26 7.70 33.92
CA TYR A 97 6.14 6.66 32.89
C TYR A 97 6.55 5.29 33.47
N PRO A 98 5.76 4.22 33.30
CA PRO A 98 4.39 4.21 32.75
C PRO A 98 3.42 5.01 33.62
N VAL A 99 2.37 5.61 32.96
CA VAL A 99 1.37 6.40 33.66
C VAL A 99 0.60 5.52 34.65
N ASP A 100 0.41 6.03 35.88
CA ASP A 100 -0.29 5.32 36.93
C ASP A 100 -1.78 5.06 36.60
N TYR A 101 -2.36 4.02 37.22
CA TYR A 101 -3.72 3.60 36.94
C TYR A 101 -4.80 4.63 37.35
N HIS A 102 -4.54 5.48 38.32
CA HIS A 102 -5.49 6.53 38.69
C HIS A 102 -5.57 7.61 37.62
N SER A 103 -4.43 8.02 37.07
CA SER A 103 -4.34 8.98 35.96
C SER A 103 -4.95 8.42 34.68
N LEU A 104 -4.66 7.17 34.32
CA LEU A 104 -5.33 6.50 33.19
C LEU A 104 -6.85 6.45 33.37
N ALA A 105 -7.32 6.16 34.58
CA ALA A 105 -8.75 6.15 34.90
C ALA A 105 -9.38 7.55 34.82
N ARG A 106 -8.64 8.60 35.14
CA ARG A 106 -9.12 9.99 34.96
C ARG A 106 -9.30 10.32 33.49
N ILE A 107 -8.29 10.07 32.66
CA ILE A 107 -8.34 10.27 31.19
C ILE A 107 -9.53 9.50 30.61
N LEU A 108 -9.65 8.19 30.90
CA LEU A 108 -10.73 7.37 30.38
C LEU A 108 -12.11 7.89 30.77
N ARG A 109 -12.31 8.29 32.02
CA ARG A 109 -13.60 8.83 32.49
C ARG A 109 -13.95 10.17 31.84
N ALA A 110 -12.97 11.06 31.65
CA ALA A 110 -13.17 12.31 30.96
C ALA A 110 -13.60 12.08 29.49
N ILE A 111 -12.90 11.22 28.77
CA ILE A 111 -13.26 10.83 27.40
C ILE A 111 -14.65 10.22 27.34
N ASN A 112 -14.97 9.28 28.27
CA ASN A 112 -16.29 8.65 28.33
C ASN A 112 -17.42 9.67 28.56
N GLY A 113 -17.16 10.76 29.28
CA GLY A 113 -18.13 11.84 29.51
C GLY A 113 -18.58 12.57 28.23
N TYR A 114 -17.85 12.42 27.15
CA TYR A 114 -18.17 12.99 25.84
C TYR A 114 -18.94 12.04 24.91
N ASN A 115 -19.29 10.83 25.37
CA ASN A 115 -20.03 9.81 24.62
C ASN A 115 -19.38 9.43 23.28
N PRO A 116 -18.13 8.91 23.26
CA PRO A 116 -17.54 8.33 22.06
C PRO A 116 -18.33 7.09 21.61
N ASN A 117 -18.19 6.69 20.35
CA ASN A 117 -18.78 5.44 19.87
C ASN A 117 -18.09 4.22 20.52
N SER A 118 -16.79 4.26 20.63
CA SER A 118 -15.94 3.22 21.23
C SER A 118 -14.61 3.81 21.67
N ILE A 119 -13.89 3.12 22.56
CA ILE A 119 -12.58 3.53 23.06
C ILE A 119 -11.61 2.38 22.93
N PHE A 120 -10.50 2.59 22.23
CA PHE A 120 -9.37 1.66 22.22
C PHE A 120 -8.18 2.25 22.97
N ILE A 121 -7.51 1.44 23.78
CA ILE A 121 -6.35 1.81 24.59
C ILE A 121 -5.17 0.96 24.13
N ASP A 122 -4.25 1.60 23.40
CA ASP A 122 -3.03 1.00 22.85
C ASP A 122 -1.90 1.03 23.89
N ILE A 123 -2.16 0.43 25.02
CA ILE A 123 -1.20 0.30 26.13
C ILE A 123 -1.24 -1.15 26.60
N LEU A 124 -0.14 -1.86 26.38
CA LEU A 124 0.02 -3.23 26.87
C LEU A 124 0.09 -3.24 28.40
N GLN A 125 -0.82 -3.94 29.02
CA GLN A 125 -0.93 -4.05 30.48
C GLN A 125 -0.73 -5.50 30.93
N SER A 126 0.46 -6.02 30.67
CA SER A 126 0.80 -7.42 30.93
C SER A 126 0.88 -7.76 32.42
N TYR A 127 1.22 -6.79 33.25
CA TYR A 127 1.31 -6.92 34.72
C TYR A 127 1.08 -5.56 35.40
N PRO A 128 0.64 -5.57 36.68
CA PRO A 128 0.45 -4.34 37.43
C PRO A 128 1.81 -3.64 37.67
N HIS A 129 1.92 -2.39 37.23
CA HIS A 129 3.15 -1.60 37.37
C HIS A 129 3.04 -0.49 38.44
N SER A 130 1.85 -0.22 38.92
CA SER A 130 1.60 0.79 39.94
C SER A 130 0.43 0.40 40.84
N ASN A 131 0.20 1.17 41.89
CA ASN A 131 -0.98 1.03 42.74
C ASN A 131 -2.25 1.42 41.98
N GLY A 132 -3.41 0.91 42.43
CA GLY A 132 -4.71 1.29 41.84
C GLY A 132 -5.18 0.43 40.68
N PHE A 133 -4.56 -0.72 40.44
CA PHE A 133 -4.95 -1.64 39.37
C PHE A 133 -6.42 -2.08 39.49
N ASP A 134 -6.89 -2.42 40.67
CA ASP A 134 -8.31 -2.79 40.88
C ASP A 134 -9.26 -1.61 40.62
N TYR A 135 -8.82 -0.39 40.96
CA TYR A 135 -9.58 0.82 40.65
C TYR A 135 -9.68 1.02 39.11
N TRP A 136 -8.58 0.79 38.41
CA TRP A 136 -8.53 0.83 36.94
C TRP A 136 -9.47 -0.22 36.31
N ALA A 137 -9.36 -1.49 36.70
CA ALA A 137 -10.24 -2.56 36.22
C ALA A 137 -11.73 -2.26 36.46
N ASN A 138 -12.06 -1.74 37.66
CA ASN A 138 -13.43 -1.32 37.97
C ASN A 138 -13.87 -0.11 37.13
N THR A 139 -12.96 0.80 36.77
CA THR A 139 -13.26 1.95 35.89
C THR A 139 -13.54 1.47 34.48
N LEU A 140 -12.70 0.58 33.93
CA LEU A 140 -12.92 -0.06 32.62
C LEU A 140 -14.29 -0.74 32.57
N LYS A 141 -14.62 -1.55 33.58
CA LYS A 141 -15.90 -2.23 33.65
C LYS A 141 -17.10 -1.28 33.66
N ARG A 142 -17.01 -0.17 34.40
CA ARG A 142 -18.08 0.86 34.44
C ARG A 142 -18.23 1.60 33.14
N VAL A 143 -17.14 1.99 32.52
CA VAL A 143 -17.14 2.65 31.20
C VAL A 143 -17.66 1.69 30.14
N GLY A 144 -17.22 0.43 30.15
CA GLY A 144 -17.64 -0.62 29.23
C GLY A 144 -19.12 -0.98 29.27
N GLN A 145 -19.87 -0.53 30.31
CA GLN A 145 -21.34 -0.65 30.37
C GLN A 145 -22.05 0.33 29.43
N ASN A 146 -21.41 1.46 29.12
CA ASN A 146 -21.99 2.51 28.28
C ASN A 146 -21.41 2.50 26.86
N GLN A 147 -20.09 2.39 26.75
CA GLN A 147 -19.37 2.31 25.47
C GLN A 147 -18.37 1.17 25.52
N PRO A 148 -18.20 0.40 24.43
CA PRO A 148 -17.21 -0.67 24.37
C PRO A 148 -15.79 -0.11 24.53
N VAL A 149 -15.02 -0.75 25.42
CA VAL A 149 -13.63 -0.46 25.68
C VAL A 149 -12.78 -1.63 25.23
N PHE A 150 -11.88 -1.38 24.32
CA PHE A 150 -10.92 -2.34 23.78
C PHE A 150 -9.54 -2.07 24.37
N LEU A 151 -8.83 -3.13 24.79
CA LEU A 151 -7.46 -3.04 25.31
C LEU A 151 -6.49 -3.82 24.43
N ALA A 152 -5.32 -3.26 24.26
CA ALA A 152 -4.21 -3.88 23.55
C ALA A 152 -3.80 -5.21 24.20
N GLN A 153 -3.62 -6.25 23.36
CA GLN A 153 -3.20 -7.59 23.75
C GLN A 153 -2.04 -8.09 22.89
N ASP A 154 -1.01 -8.64 23.54
CA ASP A 154 0.03 -9.42 22.88
C ASP A 154 -0.24 -10.92 23.07
N LEU A 155 -0.64 -11.60 21.99
CA LEU A 155 -0.99 -13.03 22.02
C LEU A 155 0.22 -13.94 22.30
N ASP A 156 1.41 -13.55 21.88
CA ASP A 156 2.63 -14.35 22.10
C ASP A 156 3.09 -14.28 23.56
N PHE A 157 2.89 -13.17 24.22
CA PHE A 157 3.24 -12.98 25.64
C PHE A 157 2.32 -13.78 26.56
N ASP A 158 1.05 -14.00 26.16
CA ASP A 158 0.04 -14.68 26.97
C ASP A 158 0.29 -16.16 27.20
N LYS A 159 1.08 -16.80 26.36
CA LYS A 159 1.39 -18.23 26.49
C LYS A 159 2.14 -18.58 27.78
N SER A 160 2.89 -17.64 28.33
CA SER A 160 3.78 -17.91 29.46
C SER A 160 3.14 -17.72 30.84
N TRP A 161 2.00 -17.04 30.94
CA TRP A 161 1.40 -16.64 32.20
C TRP A 161 -0.05 -17.14 32.33
N ARG A 162 -0.21 -18.17 33.14
CA ARG A 162 -1.41 -18.75 33.75
C ARG A 162 -2.68 -17.89 33.63
N LEU A 163 -3.30 -17.88 32.45
CA LEU A 163 -4.60 -17.21 32.20
C LEU A 163 -5.69 -17.65 33.20
N ASN A 164 -5.51 -18.78 33.84
CA ASN A 164 -6.47 -19.38 34.79
C ASN A 164 -6.27 -18.91 36.23
N ASP A 165 -5.29 -18.06 36.54
CA ASP A 165 -5.13 -17.50 37.87
C ASP A 165 -6.06 -16.28 38.01
N PRO A 166 -7.10 -16.35 38.88
CA PRO A 166 -8.05 -15.24 39.06
C PRO A 166 -7.39 -13.98 39.65
N ASN A 167 -6.17 -14.10 40.19
CA ASN A 167 -5.36 -12.95 40.63
C ASN A 167 -4.49 -12.38 39.53
N ASN A 168 -4.44 -12.99 38.37
CA ASN A 168 -3.69 -12.46 37.24
C ASN A 168 -4.33 -11.16 36.73
N ALA A 169 -3.51 -10.13 36.55
CA ALA A 169 -3.94 -8.83 36.02
C ALA A 169 -4.76 -8.97 34.74
N ARG A 170 -4.35 -9.87 33.86
CA ARG A 170 -4.98 -10.10 32.57
C ARG A 170 -6.35 -10.72 32.66
N HIS A 171 -6.55 -11.67 33.57
CA HIS A 171 -7.86 -12.23 33.83
C HIS A 171 -8.83 -11.16 34.34
N LYS A 172 -8.38 -10.25 35.23
CA LYS A 172 -9.21 -9.12 35.68
C LYS A 172 -9.52 -8.15 34.54
N LEU A 173 -8.57 -7.88 33.65
CA LEU A 173 -8.78 -6.99 32.50
C LEU A 173 -9.76 -7.60 31.48
N SER A 174 -9.67 -8.90 31.20
CA SER A 174 -10.60 -9.58 30.26
C SER A 174 -12.04 -9.60 30.76
N GLN A 175 -12.25 -9.50 32.09
CA GLN A 175 -13.60 -9.35 32.68
C GLN A 175 -14.09 -7.89 32.68
N SER A 176 -13.22 -6.94 32.35
CA SER A 176 -13.48 -5.51 32.49
C SER A 176 -13.53 -4.78 31.14
N ALA A 177 -12.88 -5.32 30.13
CA ALA A 177 -12.80 -4.77 28.78
C ALA A 177 -12.59 -5.89 27.75
N ILE A 178 -12.73 -5.56 26.46
CA ILE A 178 -12.51 -6.48 25.35
C ILE A 178 -11.02 -6.45 25.02
N LEU A 179 -10.34 -7.60 25.11
CA LEU A 179 -8.93 -7.71 24.75
C LEU A 179 -8.81 -7.94 23.24
N THR A 180 -7.99 -7.11 22.57
CA THR A 180 -7.78 -7.19 21.11
C THR A 180 -6.29 -7.26 20.78
N PRO A 181 -5.85 -8.16 19.88
CA PRO A 181 -4.45 -8.30 19.52
C PRO A 181 -3.94 -7.07 18.76
N VAL A 182 -2.73 -6.63 19.15
CA VAL A 182 -2.01 -5.50 18.54
C VAL A 182 -0.67 -5.90 17.95
N SER A 183 -0.16 -7.09 18.26
CA SER A 183 1.10 -7.60 17.76
C SER A 183 0.90 -8.76 16.79
N TRP A 184 1.56 -8.70 15.65
CA TRP A 184 1.58 -9.77 14.65
C TRP A 184 2.89 -9.74 13.86
N ARG A 185 3.19 -10.86 13.21
CA ARG A 185 4.30 -10.95 12.26
C ARG A 185 3.76 -10.68 10.86
N GLY A 186 4.20 -9.62 10.23
CA GLY A 186 3.73 -9.26 8.89
C GLY A 186 4.58 -8.18 8.24
N GLU A 187 4.22 -7.87 6.99
CA GLU A 187 4.88 -6.81 6.23
C GLU A 187 4.42 -5.42 6.72
N PRO A 188 5.29 -4.41 6.68
CA PRO A 188 4.89 -3.03 6.91
C PRO A 188 3.73 -2.62 6.00
N ASN A 189 2.85 -1.76 6.47
CA ASN A 189 1.63 -1.28 5.79
C ASN A 189 0.53 -2.33 5.57
N ARG A 190 0.70 -3.57 5.99
CA ARG A 190 -0.33 -4.61 5.91
C ARG A 190 -0.94 -4.86 7.27
N TYR A 191 -2.22 -4.57 7.37
CA TYR A 191 -2.98 -4.70 8.60
C TYR A 191 -3.87 -5.94 8.54
N PRO A 192 -3.62 -7.00 9.34
CA PRO A 192 -4.49 -8.15 9.38
C PRO A 192 -5.83 -7.76 10.02
N LEU A 193 -6.95 -8.22 9.46
CA LEU A 193 -8.26 -8.04 10.08
C LEU A 193 -8.53 -9.09 11.14
N THR A 194 -7.97 -10.28 10.93
CA THR A 194 -8.02 -11.41 11.86
C THR A 194 -6.63 -12.00 12.06
N ILE A 195 -6.40 -12.59 13.22
CA ILE A 195 -5.17 -13.30 13.57
C ILE A 195 -5.51 -14.69 14.05
N ASN A 196 -4.96 -15.71 13.41
CA ASN A 196 -5.06 -17.08 13.86
C ASN A 196 -3.95 -17.40 14.87
N HIS A 197 -4.31 -17.69 16.11
CA HIS A 197 -3.37 -18.03 17.16
C HIS A 197 -3.86 -19.27 17.94
N ASN A 198 -3.03 -20.33 17.98
CA ASN A 198 -3.35 -21.61 18.66
C ASN A 198 -4.65 -22.28 18.18
N GLY A 199 -5.09 -22.07 16.95
CA GLY A 199 -6.33 -22.63 16.39
C GLY A 199 -7.58 -21.80 16.69
N GLU A 200 -7.43 -20.66 17.36
CA GLU A 200 -8.49 -19.67 17.56
C GLU A 200 -8.25 -18.46 16.68
N THR A 201 -9.33 -17.89 16.14
CA THR A 201 -9.29 -16.69 15.31
C THR A 201 -9.72 -15.49 16.14
N TYR A 202 -8.85 -14.47 16.18
CA TYR A 202 -9.06 -13.22 16.91
C TYR A 202 -9.23 -12.09 15.92
N GLN A 203 -10.20 -11.23 16.13
CA GLN A 203 -10.31 -9.96 15.41
C GLN A 203 -9.26 -8.97 15.94
N THR A 204 -8.63 -8.25 15.03
CA THR A 204 -7.73 -7.15 15.40
C THR A 204 -8.50 -5.90 15.82
N VAL A 205 -7.80 -4.92 16.35
CA VAL A 205 -8.36 -3.67 16.85
C VAL A 205 -9.27 -2.99 15.82
N ALA A 206 -8.75 -2.73 14.61
CA ALA A 206 -9.51 -2.02 13.59
C ALA A 206 -10.82 -2.75 13.24
N MET A 207 -10.77 -4.08 13.13
CA MET A 207 -11.94 -4.90 12.83
C MET A 207 -12.95 -4.90 13.97
N SER A 208 -12.49 -5.02 15.23
CA SER A 208 -13.37 -5.01 16.40
C SER A 208 -14.06 -3.65 16.61
N VAL A 209 -13.31 -2.54 16.43
CA VAL A 209 -13.87 -1.18 16.50
C VAL A 209 -14.82 -0.92 15.33
N TYR A 210 -14.51 -1.43 14.13
CA TYR A 210 -15.37 -1.31 12.96
C TYR A 210 -16.68 -2.12 13.13
N GLU A 211 -16.63 -3.31 13.73
CA GLU A 211 -17.85 -4.08 14.05
C GLU A 211 -18.77 -3.27 14.98
N GLU A 212 -18.21 -2.58 15.97
CA GLU A 212 -18.99 -1.72 16.85
C GLU A 212 -19.62 -0.54 16.11
N PHE A 213 -18.85 0.10 15.22
CA PHE A 213 -19.34 1.18 14.36
C PHE A 213 -20.51 0.70 13.47
N CYS A 214 -20.45 -0.54 12.98
CA CYS A 214 -21.46 -1.12 12.11
C CYS A 214 -22.79 -1.45 12.83
N LYS A 215 -22.85 -1.44 14.17
CA LYS A 215 -24.12 -1.58 14.90
C LYS A 215 -25.07 -0.39 14.68
N THR A 216 -24.51 0.77 14.35
CA THR A 216 -25.25 2.01 14.09
C THR A 216 -25.19 2.46 12.63
N SER A 217 -24.38 1.79 11.80
CA SER A 217 -24.13 2.11 10.39
C SER A 217 -24.40 0.89 9.50
N ASP A 218 -24.77 1.12 8.26
CA ASP A 218 -25.02 0.05 7.28
C ASP A 218 -23.69 -0.37 6.62
N CYS A 219 -23.03 -1.40 7.14
CA CYS A 219 -21.79 -1.96 6.63
C CYS A 219 -22.04 -3.21 5.80
N GLN A 220 -21.39 -3.33 4.64
CA GLN A 220 -21.53 -4.49 3.76
C GLN A 220 -20.55 -5.62 4.13
N LEU A 221 -19.36 -5.28 4.65
CA LEU A 221 -18.30 -6.25 4.98
C LEU A 221 -18.82 -7.44 5.81
N PHE A 222 -19.66 -7.19 6.80
CA PHE A 222 -20.24 -8.25 7.65
C PHE A 222 -21.44 -8.97 7.04
N LYS A 223 -21.95 -8.51 5.90
CA LYS A 223 -23.03 -9.18 5.15
C LYS A 223 -22.49 -10.24 4.20
N SER A 224 -21.23 -10.12 3.81
CA SER A 224 -20.54 -11.13 3.00
C SER A 224 -20.17 -12.32 3.88
N ASN A 225 -20.36 -13.54 3.37
CA ASN A 225 -19.88 -14.77 4.04
C ASN A 225 -18.40 -15.07 3.67
N GLU A 226 -17.68 -14.12 3.13
CA GLU A 226 -16.28 -14.30 2.75
C GLU A 226 -15.39 -14.23 3.99
N PRO A 227 -14.41 -15.13 4.13
CA PRO A 227 -13.43 -15.04 5.20
C PRO A 227 -12.59 -13.77 5.03
N HIS A 228 -12.36 -13.03 6.13
CA HIS A 228 -11.54 -11.81 6.15
C HIS A 228 -10.08 -12.12 6.49
N ASP A 229 -9.53 -13.16 5.84
CA ASP A 229 -8.18 -13.66 6.11
C ASP A 229 -7.08 -12.84 5.39
N GLU A 230 -7.47 -12.05 4.41
CA GLU A 230 -6.54 -11.24 3.63
C GLU A 230 -6.20 -9.94 4.36
N PRO A 231 -4.90 -9.66 4.64
CA PRO A 231 -4.51 -8.42 5.27
C PRO A 231 -4.88 -7.21 4.39
N MET A 232 -5.33 -6.17 5.05
CA MET A 232 -5.62 -4.88 4.42
C MET A 232 -4.33 -4.11 4.18
N ILE A 233 -4.18 -3.53 2.99
CA ILE A 233 -3.16 -2.52 2.70
C ILE A 233 -3.71 -1.17 3.17
N VAL A 234 -3.10 -0.60 4.21
CA VAL A 234 -3.57 0.65 4.79
C VAL A 234 -3.27 1.82 3.86
N ARG A 235 -4.31 2.46 3.37
CA ARG A 235 -4.21 3.72 2.62
C ARG A 235 -4.06 4.88 3.59
N TRP A 236 -3.09 5.72 3.33
CA TRP A 236 -2.85 6.94 4.08
C TRP A 236 -3.34 8.12 3.27
N ASN A 237 -3.89 9.12 3.93
CA ASN A 237 -4.25 10.38 3.29
C ASN A 237 -3.17 11.44 3.56
N ASN A 238 -3.15 12.51 2.78
CA ASN A 238 -2.27 13.65 2.98
C ASN A 238 -3.04 14.90 3.49
N ARG A 239 -4.30 14.71 3.87
CA ARG A 239 -5.15 15.74 4.50
C ARG A 239 -5.05 15.61 6.01
N TYR A 240 -5.37 16.66 6.71
CA TYR A 240 -5.56 16.67 8.16
C TYR A 240 -6.95 17.24 8.48
N SER A 241 -7.43 17.00 9.69
CA SER A 241 -8.69 17.59 10.16
C SER A 241 -8.56 19.09 10.31
N ASP A 242 -9.49 19.86 9.76
CA ASP A 242 -9.52 21.33 9.93
C ASP A 242 -9.53 21.74 11.41
N LYS A 243 -10.14 20.91 12.26
CA LYS A 243 -10.18 21.10 13.71
C LYS A 243 -8.83 20.84 14.41
N GLN A 244 -7.84 20.27 13.72
CA GLN A 244 -6.52 19.99 14.30
C GLN A 244 -5.82 21.28 14.77
N LEU A 245 -6.05 22.38 14.07
CA LEU A 245 -5.45 23.68 14.39
C LEU A 245 -5.99 24.30 15.69
N ASP A 246 -7.15 23.83 16.18
CA ASP A 246 -7.75 24.31 17.43
C ASP A 246 -7.12 23.67 18.67
N PHE A 247 -6.50 22.48 18.51
CA PHE A 247 -5.99 21.66 19.60
C PHE A 247 -4.47 21.54 19.67
N LEU A 248 -3.76 21.88 18.62
CA LEU A 248 -2.30 21.84 18.61
C LEU A 248 -1.74 23.22 18.33
N ASN A 249 -0.73 23.65 19.10
CA ASN A 249 0.09 24.84 18.81
C ASN A 249 0.96 24.63 17.54
N VAL A 250 0.38 24.09 16.47
CA VAL A 250 1.11 23.59 15.27
C VAL A 250 0.77 24.43 14.04
N LYS A 251 0.20 25.64 14.21
CA LYS A 251 -0.16 26.52 13.07
C LYS A 251 0.96 26.67 12.03
N ASP A 252 2.22 26.63 12.48
CA ASP A 252 3.38 26.83 11.63
C ASP A 252 3.90 25.52 10.97
N ARG A 253 3.39 24.35 11.36
CA ARG A 253 3.89 23.05 10.91
C ARG A 253 2.89 22.21 10.14
N CYS A 254 1.60 22.52 10.25
CA CYS A 254 0.52 21.82 9.57
C CYS A 254 0.22 22.47 8.22
N HIS A 255 0.90 22.02 7.18
CA HIS A 255 0.57 22.41 5.82
C HIS A 255 -0.10 21.26 5.09
N SER A 256 -1.32 21.48 4.56
CA SER A 256 -1.92 20.51 3.64
C SER A 256 -1.14 20.56 2.33
N ASN A 257 -0.37 19.55 2.08
CA ASN A 257 0.24 19.33 0.78
C ASN A 257 -0.75 18.59 -0.11
N GLN A 258 -1.88 19.21 -0.46
CA GLN A 258 -2.75 18.70 -1.52
C GLN A 258 -1.97 18.78 -2.83
N ARG A 259 -1.30 17.70 -3.18
CA ARG A 259 -0.56 17.57 -4.43
C ARG A 259 -1.43 16.85 -5.42
N SER A 260 -1.42 17.30 -6.67
CA SER A 260 -1.96 16.52 -7.76
C SER A 260 -1.12 15.24 -7.94
N PHE A 261 -1.72 14.19 -8.50
CA PHE A 261 -1.01 12.95 -8.84
C PHE A 261 0.29 13.20 -9.62
N ILE A 262 0.25 14.10 -10.60
CA ILE A 262 1.43 14.44 -11.44
C ILE A 262 2.53 15.09 -10.61
N GLU A 263 2.19 15.98 -9.67
CA GLU A 263 3.17 16.63 -8.78
C GLU A 263 3.78 15.65 -7.79
N ALA A 264 2.97 14.77 -7.20
CA ALA A 264 3.45 13.72 -6.30
C ALA A 264 4.38 12.75 -7.02
N PHE A 265 4.00 12.28 -8.22
CA PHE A 265 4.82 11.42 -9.05
C PHE A 265 6.12 12.12 -9.50
N GLY A 266 6.03 13.37 -9.96
CA GLY A 266 7.20 14.17 -10.34
C GLY A 266 8.19 14.34 -9.19
N LYS A 267 7.69 14.60 -7.98
CA LYS A 267 8.54 14.67 -6.78
C LYS A 267 9.21 13.34 -6.46
N HIS A 268 8.50 12.21 -6.61
CA HIS A 268 9.09 10.89 -6.41
C HIS A 268 10.24 10.61 -7.38
N VAL A 269 10.10 10.99 -8.65
CA VAL A 269 11.17 10.86 -9.64
C VAL A 269 12.38 11.72 -9.23
N VAL A 270 12.13 12.95 -8.79
CA VAL A 270 13.22 13.87 -8.35
C VAL A 270 13.82 13.40 -7.03
N SER A 271 13.03 12.90 -6.09
CA SER A 271 13.47 12.42 -4.76
C SER A 271 14.44 11.23 -4.85
N THR A 272 14.41 10.47 -5.95
CA THR A 272 15.40 9.40 -6.19
C THR A 272 16.85 9.95 -6.27
N PHE A 273 16.99 11.25 -6.51
CA PHE A 273 18.29 11.97 -6.61
C PHE A 273 18.54 12.91 -5.43
N GLN A 274 17.64 12.97 -4.44
CA GLN A 274 17.74 13.86 -3.28
C GLN A 274 18.31 13.14 -2.06
N SER A 275 18.82 13.91 -1.10
CA SER A 275 19.31 13.38 0.19
C SER A 275 18.14 12.96 1.09
N LYS A 276 18.44 12.12 2.10
CA LYS A 276 17.42 11.68 3.09
C LYS A 276 16.86 12.84 3.91
N GLU A 277 17.65 13.88 4.15
CA GLU A 277 17.26 15.09 4.88
C GLU A 277 16.24 15.90 4.07
N GLU A 278 16.50 16.15 2.78
CA GLU A 278 15.55 16.82 1.89
C GLU A 278 14.23 16.06 1.74
N LEU A 279 14.29 14.71 1.74
CA LEU A 279 13.11 13.86 1.71
C LEU A 279 12.28 13.96 3.00
N ALA A 280 12.92 14.12 4.16
CA ALA A 280 12.22 14.28 5.44
C ALA A 280 11.42 15.60 5.49
N GLU A 281 11.93 16.68 4.89
CA GLU A 281 11.23 17.96 4.80
C GLU A 281 10.01 17.92 3.86
N LEU A 282 9.97 16.99 2.93
CA LEU A 282 8.86 16.83 1.98
C LEU A 282 7.66 16.05 2.53
N ARG A 283 7.82 15.40 3.68
CA ARG A 283 6.75 14.63 4.31
C ARG A 283 5.69 15.55 4.91
N VAL A 284 4.46 15.06 4.95
CA VAL A 284 3.37 15.78 5.62
C VAL A 284 3.64 15.76 7.12
N GLN A 285 3.74 16.93 7.72
CA GLN A 285 4.07 17.08 9.17
C GLN A 285 2.84 17.03 10.07
N CYS A 286 1.64 16.98 9.49
CA CYS A 286 0.40 16.93 10.26
C CYS A 286 -0.01 15.49 10.54
N PRO A 287 -0.64 15.22 11.70
CA PRO A 287 -1.16 13.88 11.97
C PRO A 287 -2.26 13.52 10.96
N PRO A 288 -2.35 12.24 10.53
CA PRO A 288 -3.34 11.79 9.54
C PRO A 288 -4.79 11.85 10.07
N ILE A 289 -4.97 11.82 11.37
CA ILE A 289 -6.27 11.82 12.07
C ILE A 289 -6.23 12.91 13.13
N LEU A 290 -7.38 13.48 13.47
CA LEU A 290 -7.49 14.45 14.54
C LEU A 290 -6.85 13.92 15.82
N THR A 291 -5.86 14.64 16.31
CA THR A 291 -5.03 14.24 17.43
C THR A 291 -5.14 15.24 18.57
N LEU A 292 -5.40 14.74 19.76
CA LEU A 292 -5.52 15.52 21.01
C LEU A 292 -4.42 15.07 21.97
N SER A 293 -3.93 16.00 22.81
CA SER A 293 -3.10 15.65 23.95
C SER A 293 -3.98 15.11 25.09
N ALA A 294 -3.51 14.10 25.80
CA ALA A 294 -4.21 13.58 26.98
C ALA A 294 -4.27 14.62 28.13
N SER A 295 -3.41 15.64 28.11
CA SER A 295 -3.45 16.76 29.04
C SER A 295 -4.80 17.50 29.05
N GLU A 296 -5.45 17.63 27.87
CA GLU A 296 -6.77 18.25 27.72
C GLU A 296 -7.85 17.57 28.59
N PHE A 297 -7.69 16.28 28.90
CA PHE A 297 -8.63 15.52 29.72
C PHE A 297 -8.29 15.47 31.20
N LEU A 298 -7.14 15.98 31.58
CA LEU A 298 -6.67 16.08 32.96
C LEU A 298 -6.91 17.46 33.57
N GLU A 299 -7.27 18.44 32.77
CA GLU A 299 -7.64 19.79 33.24
C GLU A 299 -8.98 19.81 33.98
N GLU A 300 -9.16 20.73 34.90
CA GLU A 300 -10.42 20.88 35.65
C GLU A 300 -11.59 21.30 34.75
N SER A 301 -11.32 22.05 33.69
CA SER A 301 -12.29 22.51 32.68
C SER A 301 -12.69 21.41 31.67
N ALA A 302 -12.03 20.26 31.70
CA ALA A 302 -12.24 19.20 30.71
C ALA A 302 -13.70 18.71 30.64
N THR A 303 -14.44 18.68 31.74
CA THR A 303 -15.81 18.14 31.75
C THR A 303 -16.83 19.00 31.00
N ASP A 304 -16.58 20.32 30.88
CA ASP A 304 -17.50 21.28 30.28
C ASP A 304 -16.98 21.87 28.95
N ASN A 305 -15.91 21.30 28.41
CA ASN A 305 -15.30 21.78 27.17
C ASN A 305 -16.12 21.34 25.94
N GLN A 306 -16.84 22.30 25.35
CA GLN A 306 -17.69 22.05 24.19
C GLN A 306 -16.86 21.68 22.95
N ALA A 307 -15.66 22.22 22.77
CA ALA A 307 -14.80 21.89 21.65
C ALA A 307 -14.36 20.41 21.67
N LEU A 308 -14.02 19.88 22.85
CA LEU A 308 -13.73 18.45 23.03
C LEU A 308 -14.96 17.60 22.74
N ARG A 309 -16.15 18.03 23.19
CA ARG A 309 -17.40 17.32 22.91
C ARG A 309 -17.67 17.21 21.42
N ASP A 310 -17.49 18.27 20.66
CA ASP A 310 -17.75 18.33 19.22
C ASP A 310 -16.82 17.45 18.40
N VAL A 311 -15.65 17.09 18.96
CA VAL A 311 -14.66 16.26 18.27
C VAL A 311 -14.59 14.81 18.77
N ILE A 312 -15.23 14.48 19.90
CA ILE A 312 -15.19 13.12 20.47
C ILE A 312 -16.52 12.39 20.31
N LYS A 313 -17.63 13.13 20.44
CA LYS A 313 -18.96 12.53 20.42
C LYS A 313 -19.16 11.68 19.16
N ASP A 314 -19.71 10.47 19.35
CA ASP A 314 -20.05 9.49 18.32
C ASP A 314 -18.86 9.02 17.45
N ARG A 315 -17.60 9.26 17.89
CA ARG A 315 -16.37 8.83 17.20
C ARG A 315 -15.67 7.70 17.92
N ALA A 316 -14.89 6.92 17.19
CA ALA A 316 -13.97 5.97 17.80
C ALA A 316 -12.73 6.71 18.33
N VAL A 317 -12.37 6.50 19.59
CA VAL A 317 -11.21 7.14 20.25
C VAL A 317 -10.10 6.12 20.42
N PHE A 318 -8.91 6.45 19.94
CA PHE A 318 -7.70 5.64 20.03
C PHE A 318 -6.70 6.32 20.95
N ILE A 319 -6.36 5.69 22.08
CA ILE A 319 -5.45 6.24 23.09
C ILE A 319 -4.11 5.52 23.00
N GLY A 320 -3.00 6.26 22.87
CA GLY A 320 -1.66 5.69 22.82
C GLY A 320 -0.60 6.60 23.43
N TYR A 321 0.64 6.12 23.50
CA TYR A 321 1.78 6.93 23.93
C TYR A 321 2.45 7.60 22.74
N LYS A 322 2.98 8.82 22.99
CA LYS A 322 3.93 9.52 22.14
C LYS A 322 5.07 10.06 22.98
N LEU A 323 6.08 9.24 23.19
CA LEU A 323 7.22 9.58 24.06
C LEU A 323 8.53 9.36 23.31
N THR A 324 9.50 10.24 23.55
CA THR A 324 10.85 10.10 22.99
C THR A 324 11.48 8.77 23.46
N GLY A 325 11.93 7.96 22.51
CA GLY A 325 12.47 6.65 22.82
C GLY A 325 11.45 5.51 22.90
N SER A 326 10.18 5.78 22.63
CA SER A 326 9.19 4.69 22.41
C SER A 326 9.58 3.86 21.20
N SER A 327 9.49 2.54 21.34
CA SER A 327 9.79 1.58 20.25
C SER A 327 8.56 1.26 19.40
N ASP A 328 7.39 1.74 19.77
CA ASP A 328 6.14 1.50 19.06
C ASP A 328 5.96 2.51 17.92
N LEU A 329 6.79 2.36 16.88
CA LEU A 329 6.77 3.22 15.71
C LEU A 329 6.42 2.43 14.45
N VAL A 330 5.51 2.99 13.66
CA VAL A 330 5.15 2.50 12.32
C VAL A 330 5.61 3.48 11.26
N THR A 331 5.91 2.98 10.07
CA THR A 331 6.34 3.83 8.96
C THR A 331 5.19 4.01 7.97
N SER A 332 4.70 5.25 7.86
CA SER A 332 3.76 5.65 6.81
C SER A 332 4.52 6.13 5.57
N PRO A 333 4.15 5.73 4.36
CA PRO A 333 4.75 6.28 3.13
C PRO A 333 4.51 7.79 2.99
N VAL A 334 3.42 8.31 3.55
CA VAL A 334 3.01 9.72 3.43
C VAL A 334 3.57 10.57 4.56
N HIS A 335 3.46 10.09 5.80
CA HIS A 335 3.77 10.87 7.03
C HIS A 335 5.13 10.53 7.64
N GLY A 336 5.81 9.47 7.17
CA GLY A 336 7.04 8.99 7.77
C GLY A 336 6.79 8.15 9.03
N GLN A 337 7.57 8.35 10.08
CA GLN A 337 7.41 7.62 11.33
C GLN A 337 6.27 8.22 12.16
N LEU A 338 5.36 7.36 12.61
CA LEU A 338 4.23 7.65 13.47
C LEU A 338 4.19 6.66 14.63
N ASP A 339 3.54 7.03 15.72
CA ASP A 339 3.26 6.12 16.82
C ASP A 339 2.27 5.02 16.39
N GLY A 340 2.41 3.80 16.92
CA GLY A 340 1.65 2.61 16.48
C GLY A 340 0.13 2.78 16.51
N VAL A 341 -0.37 3.55 17.46
CA VAL A 341 -1.81 3.84 17.59
C VAL A 341 -2.42 4.44 16.30
N PHE A 342 -1.64 5.20 15.52
CA PHE A 342 -2.11 5.73 14.24
C PHE A 342 -2.36 4.65 13.21
N PHE A 343 -1.62 3.54 13.27
CA PHE A 343 -1.82 2.44 12.34
C PHE A 343 -3.17 1.75 12.56
N HIS A 344 -3.52 1.52 13.82
CA HIS A 344 -4.84 0.99 14.22
C HIS A 344 -5.96 1.94 13.82
N ALA A 345 -5.81 3.22 14.10
CA ALA A 345 -6.80 4.24 13.78
C ALA A 345 -6.98 4.42 12.26
N MET A 346 -5.88 4.45 11.48
CA MET A 346 -5.97 4.50 10.02
C MET A 346 -6.55 3.24 9.42
N ALA A 347 -6.25 2.06 9.96
CA ALA A 347 -6.87 0.82 9.54
C ALA A 347 -8.39 0.85 9.75
N PHE A 348 -8.86 1.33 10.89
CA PHE A 348 -10.28 1.56 11.15
C PHE A 348 -10.90 2.56 10.16
N VAL A 349 -10.24 3.70 9.93
CA VAL A 349 -10.71 4.73 8.96
C VAL A 349 -10.80 4.14 7.54
N ASN A 350 -9.87 3.27 7.14
CA ASN A 350 -9.94 2.56 5.86
C ASN A 350 -11.20 1.68 5.77
N LEU A 351 -11.52 0.90 6.82
CA LEU A 351 -12.74 0.09 6.85
C LEU A 351 -14.00 0.94 6.78
N VAL A 352 -14.05 2.06 7.53
CA VAL A 352 -15.20 2.98 7.51
C VAL A 352 -15.38 3.65 6.15
N SER A 353 -14.28 3.90 5.43
CA SER A 353 -14.29 4.61 4.14
C SER A 353 -14.52 3.70 2.95
N LEU A 354 -14.03 2.47 2.99
CA LEU A 354 -13.99 1.55 1.86
C LEU A 354 -14.90 0.32 2.05
N ASP A 355 -15.26 0.01 3.29
CA ASP A 355 -16.09 -1.15 3.65
C ASP A 355 -15.51 -2.46 3.06
N GLU A 356 -16.27 -3.20 2.26
CA GLU A 356 -15.81 -4.43 1.59
C GLU A 356 -14.77 -4.17 0.48
N ASP A 357 -14.68 -2.95 -0.04
CA ASP A 357 -13.74 -2.53 -1.09
C ASP A 357 -12.35 -2.13 -0.55
N TYR A 358 -12.02 -2.48 0.71
CA TYR A 358 -10.68 -2.22 1.23
C TYR A 358 -9.60 -2.90 0.39
N TRP A 359 -8.45 -2.27 0.27
CA TRP A 359 -7.34 -2.83 -0.51
C TRP A 359 -6.76 -4.07 0.16
N ARG A 360 -6.85 -5.19 -0.54
CA ARG A 360 -6.40 -6.49 -0.04
C ARG A 360 -5.00 -6.78 -0.52
N SER A 361 -4.19 -7.37 0.36
CA SER A 361 -2.94 -8.00 -0.04
C SER A 361 -3.28 -9.21 -0.91
N GLN A 362 -2.75 -9.24 -2.12
CA GLN A 362 -3.04 -10.37 -3.02
C GLN A 362 -2.41 -11.66 -2.48
N ASN A 363 -3.23 -12.68 -2.27
CA ASN A 363 -2.76 -13.97 -1.84
C ASN A 363 -1.97 -14.69 -2.95
N ALA A 364 -0.94 -15.41 -2.54
CA ALA A 364 -0.26 -16.37 -3.40
C ALA A 364 -1.25 -17.44 -3.90
N ILE A 365 -1.03 -17.95 -5.11
CA ILE A 365 -1.89 -18.98 -5.67
C ILE A 365 -1.71 -20.28 -4.87
N GLU A 366 -2.78 -20.66 -4.16
CA GLU A 366 -2.86 -21.96 -3.54
C GLU A 366 -2.91 -23.08 -4.60
N ASN A 367 -2.28 -24.23 -4.32
CA ASN A 367 -2.25 -25.39 -5.21
C ASN A 367 -1.65 -25.11 -6.60
N CYS A 368 -0.52 -24.42 -6.63
CA CYS A 368 0.22 -24.19 -7.88
C CYS A 368 0.65 -25.52 -8.53
N PRO A 369 0.36 -25.76 -9.84
CA PRO A 369 0.71 -27.01 -10.50
C PRO A 369 2.21 -27.20 -10.73
N ILE A 370 3.03 -26.17 -10.53
CA ILE A 370 4.46 -26.16 -10.86
C ILE A 370 5.34 -26.32 -9.61
N ALA A 371 4.85 -25.89 -8.43
CA ALA A 371 5.58 -26.00 -7.16
C ALA A 371 4.59 -26.12 -5.98
N LYS A 372 5.04 -26.72 -4.86
CA LYS A 372 4.20 -26.87 -3.66
C LYS A 372 3.69 -25.55 -3.08
N ASN A 373 4.46 -24.47 -3.27
CA ASN A 373 4.09 -23.09 -2.92
C ASN A 373 4.56 -22.18 -4.04
N CYS A 374 3.65 -21.44 -4.65
CA CYS A 374 4.00 -20.41 -5.61
C CYS A 374 3.89 -19.04 -4.92
N ASP A 375 5.01 -18.33 -4.84
CA ASP A 375 5.06 -16.97 -4.29
C ASP A 375 4.59 -15.91 -5.29
N PHE A 376 3.58 -16.24 -6.12
CA PHE A 376 3.01 -15.29 -7.06
C PHE A 376 1.48 -15.35 -7.09
N SER A 377 0.86 -14.20 -7.26
CA SER A 377 -0.59 -14.01 -7.34
C SER A 377 -1.11 -14.22 -8.77
N ARG A 378 -2.44 -14.30 -8.93
CA ARG A 378 -3.08 -14.29 -10.27
C ARG A 378 -2.72 -13.02 -11.05
N PHE A 379 -2.55 -11.91 -10.37
CA PHE A 379 -2.16 -10.64 -10.98
C PHE A 379 -0.74 -10.71 -11.55
N ASP A 380 0.19 -11.36 -10.88
CA ASP A 380 1.54 -11.59 -11.38
C ASP A 380 1.56 -12.33 -12.72
N LEU A 381 0.63 -13.26 -12.92
CA LEU A 381 0.49 -13.96 -14.22
C LEU A 381 0.03 -13.01 -15.33
N TYR A 382 -0.94 -12.13 -15.05
CA TYR A 382 -1.37 -11.10 -16.02
C TYR A 382 -0.24 -10.14 -16.33
N GLN A 383 0.50 -9.71 -15.33
CA GLN A 383 1.67 -8.85 -15.49
C GLN A 383 2.76 -9.54 -16.32
N ALA A 384 3.08 -10.81 -16.06
CA ALA A 384 4.05 -11.58 -16.83
C ALA A 384 3.62 -11.75 -18.29
N LEU A 385 2.33 -11.98 -18.54
CA LEU A 385 1.78 -12.05 -19.90
C LEU A 385 1.97 -10.72 -20.64
N LEU A 386 1.62 -9.61 -19.98
CA LEU A 386 1.74 -8.27 -20.54
C LEU A 386 3.21 -7.92 -20.83
N GLN A 387 4.10 -8.20 -19.90
CA GLN A 387 5.56 -8.05 -20.08
C GLN A 387 6.06 -8.87 -21.26
N THR A 388 5.59 -10.11 -21.41
CA THR A 388 5.93 -10.97 -22.54
C THR A 388 5.54 -10.35 -23.88
N ILE A 389 4.35 -9.76 -23.97
CA ILE A 389 3.88 -9.09 -25.19
C ILE A 389 4.74 -7.87 -25.49
N ILE A 390 4.97 -6.99 -24.51
CA ILE A 390 5.76 -5.76 -24.70
C ILE A 390 7.20 -6.09 -25.13
N LEU A 391 7.86 -6.99 -24.41
CA LEU A 391 9.21 -7.43 -24.73
C LEU A 391 9.28 -8.16 -26.09
N GLY A 392 8.32 -9.04 -26.36
CA GLY A 392 8.27 -9.81 -27.61
C GLY A 392 8.15 -8.90 -28.83
N VAL A 393 7.26 -7.92 -28.77
CA VAL A 393 7.11 -6.91 -29.82
C VAL A 393 8.40 -6.09 -29.96
N SER A 394 9.01 -5.68 -28.85
CA SER A 394 10.25 -4.87 -28.87
C SER A 394 11.43 -5.62 -29.47
N ILE A 395 11.62 -6.90 -29.09
CA ILE A 395 12.67 -7.77 -29.64
C ILE A 395 12.43 -8.02 -31.12
N TYR A 396 11.17 -8.28 -31.52
CA TYR A 396 10.80 -8.48 -32.92
C TYR A 396 11.13 -7.23 -33.77
N LEU A 397 10.71 -6.06 -33.33
CA LEU A 397 10.97 -4.79 -34.02
C LEU A 397 12.47 -4.52 -34.13
N LYS A 398 13.23 -4.73 -33.05
CA LYS A 398 14.69 -4.59 -33.06
C LYS A 398 15.36 -5.55 -34.05
N ASN A 399 14.98 -6.82 -34.04
CA ASN A 399 15.54 -7.81 -34.96
C ASN A 399 15.18 -7.51 -36.41
N HIS A 400 14.00 -6.96 -36.67
CA HIS A 400 13.59 -6.51 -37.99
C HIS A 400 14.43 -5.31 -38.45
N GLN A 401 14.68 -4.33 -37.59
CA GLN A 401 15.52 -3.16 -37.87
C GLN A 401 16.98 -3.51 -38.22
N LEU A 402 17.57 -4.48 -37.51
CA LEU A 402 18.96 -4.90 -37.72
C LEU A 402 19.16 -5.67 -39.04
N ARG A 403 18.09 -6.15 -39.63
CA ARG A 403 18.15 -7.01 -40.82
C ARG A 403 17.94 -6.30 -42.14
N ASP A 404 17.28 -5.14 -42.12
CA ASP A 404 17.04 -4.30 -43.31
C ASP A 404 18.22 -3.32 -43.52
N ASP A 405 19.47 -3.86 -43.60
CA ASP A 405 20.68 -3.09 -43.89
C ASP A 405 20.73 -2.57 -45.32
N SER A 406 19.79 -2.97 -46.17
CA SER A 406 19.65 -2.41 -47.54
C SER A 406 18.47 -1.45 -47.56
N GLU A 407 18.82 -0.16 -47.54
CA GLU A 407 17.99 1.00 -47.89
C GLU A 407 16.65 1.17 -47.13
N VAL A 408 16.68 2.10 -46.16
CA VAL A 408 15.60 3.06 -45.93
C VAL A 408 14.21 2.50 -45.67
N ASN A 409 14.04 1.76 -44.57
CA ASN A 409 12.78 1.86 -43.88
C ASN A 409 13.03 1.62 -42.40
N ALA A 410 13.49 2.66 -41.69
CA ALA A 410 13.24 2.73 -40.24
C ALA A 410 11.75 2.40 -40.02
N PRO A 411 11.37 1.59 -39.01
CA PRO A 411 9.97 1.41 -38.69
C PRO A 411 9.38 2.82 -38.70
N SER A 412 8.35 3.00 -39.53
CA SER A 412 7.83 4.33 -39.77
C SER A 412 7.64 4.99 -38.41
N THR A 413 7.96 6.25 -38.27
CA THR A 413 7.72 7.04 -37.03
C THR A 413 6.35 6.70 -36.43
N GLY A 414 5.40 6.30 -37.28
CA GLY A 414 4.10 5.78 -36.93
C GLY A 414 4.11 4.51 -36.08
N VAL A 415 4.95 3.50 -36.39
CA VAL A 415 5.03 2.25 -35.60
C VAL A 415 5.59 2.54 -34.22
N PHE A 416 6.58 3.43 -34.12
CA PHE A 416 7.11 3.88 -32.83
C PHE A 416 6.07 4.63 -32.00
N ILE A 417 5.32 5.56 -32.62
CA ILE A 417 4.24 6.30 -31.95
C ILE A 417 3.16 5.33 -31.46
N ILE A 418 2.74 4.39 -32.32
CA ILE A 418 1.74 3.36 -31.93
C ILE A 418 2.24 2.53 -30.74
N PHE A 419 3.51 2.12 -30.72
CA PHE A 419 4.08 1.37 -29.60
C PHE A 419 4.10 2.17 -28.30
N VAL A 420 4.48 3.44 -28.36
CA VAL A 420 4.48 4.34 -27.19
C VAL A 420 3.05 4.56 -26.70
N LEU A 421 2.10 4.85 -27.59
CA LEU A 421 0.69 5.01 -27.23
C LEU A 421 0.10 3.73 -26.63
N PHE A 422 0.41 2.57 -27.21
CA PHE A 422 0.00 1.29 -26.66
C PHE A 422 0.58 1.08 -25.26
N SER A 423 1.85 1.36 -25.04
CA SER A 423 2.49 1.26 -23.72
C SER A 423 1.84 2.19 -22.68
N VAL A 424 1.51 3.42 -23.08
CA VAL A 424 0.80 4.39 -22.22
C VAL A 424 -0.61 3.89 -21.89
N ILE A 425 -1.36 3.39 -22.89
CA ILE A 425 -2.70 2.84 -22.66
C ILE A 425 -2.63 1.64 -21.70
N VAL A 426 -1.67 0.76 -21.89
CA VAL A 426 -1.46 -0.39 -21.01
C VAL A 426 -1.16 0.05 -19.58
N CYS A 427 -0.26 1.04 -19.39
CA CYS A 427 0.01 1.60 -18.07
C CYS A 427 -1.25 2.22 -17.46
N ALA A 428 -2.04 2.97 -18.23
CA ALA A 428 -3.28 3.56 -17.76
C ALA A 428 -4.33 2.51 -17.36
N VAL A 429 -4.48 1.43 -18.14
CA VAL A 429 -5.37 0.31 -17.82
C VAL A 429 -4.92 -0.41 -16.54
N VAL A 430 -3.63 -0.65 -16.38
CA VAL A 430 -3.08 -1.25 -15.16
C VAL A 430 -3.33 -0.37 -13.96
N LEU A 431 -3.13 0.95 -14.07
CA LEU A 431 -3.42 1.89 -12.98
C LEU A 431 -4.90 1.90 -12.60
N ASN A 432 -5.81 1.86 -13.58
CA ASN A 432 -7.26 1.77 -13.30
C ASN A 432 -7.65 0.46 -12.62
N ILE A 433 -7.07 -0.67 -13.03
CA ILE A 433 -7.31 -1.96 -12.37
C ILE A 433 -6.78 -1.93 -10.93
N GLN A 434 -5.69 -1.23 -10.68
CA GLN A 434 -5.10 -1.08 -9.33
C GLN A 434 -5.98 -0.29 -8.36
N GLU A 435 -6.77 0.68 -8.83
CA GLU A 435 -7.73 1.36 -7.96
C GLU A 435 -8.76 0.38 -7.36
N ALA A 436 -9.08 -0.69 -8.09
CA ALA A 436 -10.05 -1.69 -7.66
C ALA A 436 -9.43 -2.88 -6.91
N THR A 437 -8.14 -3.20 -7.14
CA THR A 437 -7.53 -4.47 -6.66
C THR A 437 -6.31 -4.28 -5.75
N GLY A 438 -5.91 -3.02 -5.48
CA GLY A 438 -4.69 -2.71 -4.74
C GLY A 438 -3.44 -2.59 -5.60
N PRO A 439 -2.33 -2.08 -5.03
CA PRO A 439 -1.13 -1.72 -5.77
C PRO A 439 -0.41 -2.93 -6.36
N ALA A 440 -0.14 -2.88 -7.66
CA ALA A 440 0.67 -3.86 -8.38
C ALA A 440 2.13 -3.40 -8.53
N ASN A 441 2.99 -4.31 -9.00
CA ASN A 441 4.40 -4.00 -9.29
C ASN A 441 4.56 -3.16 -10.57
N TRP A 442 4.10 -1.91 -10.56
CA TRP A 442 4.16 -1.00 -11.71
C TRP A 442 5.59 -0.53 -12.03
N ILE A 443 6.51 -0.54 -11.03
CA ILE A 443 7.93 -0.21 -11.26
C ILE A 443 8.56 -1.22 -12.20
N ALA A 444 8.30 -2.52 -12.00
CA ALA A 444 8.81 -3.53 -12.90
C ALA A 444 8.24 -3.37 -14.31
N LEU A 445 6.93 -3.10 -14.44
CA LEU A 445 6.27 -2.91 -15.73
C LEU A 445 6.81 -1.67 -16.47
N THR A 446 6.92 -0.53 -15.78
CA THR A 446 7.46 0.71 -16.37
C THR A 446 8.93 0.58 -16.73
N SER A 447 9.75 -0.07 -15.90
CA SER A 447 11.16 -0.32 -16.17
C SER A 447 11.35 -1.17 -17.44
N ILE A 448 10.58 -2.25 -17.60
CA ILE A 448 10.60 -3.09 -18.80
C ILE A 448 10.17 -2.29 -20.03
N THR A 449 9.14 -1.47 -19.91
CA THR A 449 8.67 -0.59 -20.98
C THR A 449 9.73 0.40 -21.38
N LEU A 450 10.41 1.07 -20.44
CA LEU A 450 11.51 1.99 -20.69
C LEU A 450 12.71 1.32 -21.35
N ILE A 451 13.10 0.14 -20.89
CA ILE A 451 14.16 -0.67 -21.50
C ILE A 451 13.78 -1.02 -22.94
N SER A 452 12.55 -1.46 -23.17
CA SER A 452 12.03 -1.79 -24.49
C SER A 452 12.05 -0.61 -25.44
N VAL A 453 11.60 0.56 -24.99
CA VAL A 453 11.63 1.84 -25.74
C VAL A 453 13.06 2.26 -26.02
N SER A 454 13.97 2.15 -25.03
CA SER A 454 15.39 2.50 -25.20
C SER A 454 16.09 1.64 -26.25
N MET A 455 15.74 0.34 -26.32
CA MET A 455 16.25 -0.58 -27.34
C MET A 455 15.83 -0.16 -28.76
N LEU A 456 14.69 0.47 -28.92
CA LEU A 456 14.18 0.95 -30.21
C LEU A 456 14.74 2.34 -30.58
N ILE A 457 14.90 3.21 -29.60
CA ILE A 457 15.39 4.59 -29.83
C ILE A 457 16.89 4.63 -30.13
N LYS A 458 17.71 3.80 -29.48
CA LYS A 458 19.16 3.83 -29.62
C LYS A 458 19.64 3.72 -31.08
N PRO A 459 19.13 2.82 -31.93
CA PRO A 459 19.49 2.77 -33.35
C PRO A 459 19.06 4.03 -34.13
N MET A 460 17.88 4.59 -33.81
CA MET A 460 17.42 5.85 -34.45
C MET A 460 18.29 7.03 -34.12
N LEU A 461 18.68 7.20 -32.85
CA LEU A 461 19.60 8.27 -32.42
C LEU A 461 20.96 8.14 -33.06
N MET A 462 21.53 6.93 -33.12
CA MET A 462 22.83 6.72 -33.79
C MET A 462 22.77 7.04 -35.26
N ARG A 463 21.73 6.67 -36.01
CA ARG A 463 21.54 7.03 -37.42
C ARG A 463 21.39 8.54 -37.60
N TRP A 464 20.59 9.19 -36.75
CA TRP A 464 20.38 10.63 -36.79
C TRP A 464 21.69 11.41 -36.54
N THR A 465 22.50 11.00 -35.56
CA THR A 465 23.81 11.60 -35.28
C THR A 465 24.80 11.38 -36.43
N GLN A 466 24.82 10.18 -37.03
CA GLN A 466 25.66 9.89 -38.18
C GLN A 466 25.26 10.72 -39.42
N GLN A 467 23.97 10.86 -39.69
CA GLN A 467 23.46 11.71 -40.78
C GLN A 467 23.78 13.19 -40.56
N LYS A 468 23.72 13.70 -39.32
CA LYS A 468 24.12 15.07 -39.00
C LYS A 468 25.63 15.29 -39.18
N LEU A 469 26.43 14.33 -38.71
CA LEU A 469 27.90 14.38 -38.88
C LEU A 469 28.31 14.30 -40.34
N SER A 470 27.68 13.47 -41.16
CA SER A 470 27.95 13.38 -42.60
C SER A 470 27.58 14.68 -43.34
N LYS A 471 26.45 15.32 -42.99
CA LYS A 471 26.08 16.64 -43.54
C LYS A 471 27.05 17.74 -43.15
N LEU A 472 27.58 17.72 -41.93
CA LEU A 472 28.59 18.68 -41.48
C LEU A 472 29.96 18.46 -42.14
N SER A 473 30.33 17.23 -42.42
CA SER A 473 31.57 16.91 -43.14
C SER A 473 31.49 17.28 -44.63
N PHE A 474 30.35 17.11 -45.30
CA PHE A 474 30.14 17.54 -46.70
C PHE A 474 30.10 19.05 -46.87
N GLY A 475 29.53 19.81 -45.91
CA GLY A 475 29.49 21.26 -45.94
C GLY A 475 30.87 21.90 -45.76
N ARG A 476 31.87 21.23 -45.20
CA ARG A 476 33.27 21.71 -45.11
C ARG A 476 34.09 21.48 -46.37
N SER A 477 33.69 20.52 -47.20
CA SER A 477 34.43 20.19 -48.44
C SER A 477 34.05 21.08 -49.64
N GLN A 478 33.01 21.91 -49.56
CA GLN A 478 32.63 22.84 -50.62
C GLN A 478 33.12 24.28 -50.41
N ASN A 479 33.84 24.58 -49.31
CA ASN A 479 34.38 25.89 -48.98
C ASN A 479 35.92 25.90 -48.98
N ILE A 480 36.59 24.97 -49.67
CA ILE A 480 37.98 24.96 -50.03
C ILE A 480 38.05 24.88 -51.59
#